data_e705771a3dbe4e4d496abd95d9fe5551
#
_entry.id   e705771a3dbe4e4d496abd95d9fe5551
#
_cell.length_a   1.000
_cell.length_b   1.000
_cell.length_c   1.000
_cell.angle_alpha   90.00
_cell.angle_beta   90.00
_cell.angle_gamma   90.00
#
_symmetry.space_group_name_H-M   'P 1'
#
loop_
_entity.id
_entity.type
_entity.pdbx_description
1 polymer ?
#
loop_
_entity_poly.entity_id
_entity_poly.type
_entity_poly.pdbx_seq_one_letter_code
_entity_poly.pdbx_strand_id
1 'polypeptide(L)'
;MKRAFFYCVLIALPFLIMEGFFRLLPVSNPPYLLPVSAEHPVARFQPNIEYLNSWGWNFSIRTRMRTNNFGYNNFWDYHSEDTTPLLMVIGDSFVEALTVDSGKSAAEILNSTVSGRGRVYSIGVSGAALSQYLAFAEFSRNTFRPNAMAFFVVENDYDESLLKYAVLPAGRFHYFEESGDGLALRRVDYERSTIKTFLRKSAFVRYVMLNAQLQRMLYHLGGSSCRSEDPYACEEPAALERRIADSKRAVDYFLDQVPAKSGLGGDSIVFVVDALRPAMYSAETLLKAQNSYVSRMRQYFMKQARSRGYEILDMQPAFMGKHRLDNSRFEFPTNGHWNELGNRVVADEIRKSAVFTRIFYEGPTLTTTADAGEQQLASPTRRTAGRDRR
;
A
#
# COMPACT_ATOMS: atom_id res chain seq x y z
N MET A 1 4.38 52.59 -19.59
CA MET A 1 4.66 51.30 -20.28
C MET A 1 6.11 50.82 -20.06
N LYS A 2 7.18 51.62 -20.39
CA LYS A 2 8.59 51.14 -20.27
C LYS A 2 9.01 50.69 -18.86
N ARG A 3 8.60 51.39 -17.80
CA ARG A 3 8.90 51.00 -16.40
C ARG A 3 8.19 49.70 -15.98
N ALA A 4 6.92 49.53 -16.34
CA ALA A 4 6.19 48.30 -16.06
C ALA A 4 6.81 47.10 -16.78
N PHE A 5 7.16 47.24 -18.05
CA PHE A 5 7.89 46.24 -18.81
C PHE A 5 9.22 45.86 -18.17
N PHE A 6 10.00 46.86 -17.74
CA PHE A 6 11.26 46.65 -17.05
C PHE A 6 11.10 45.81 -15.77
N TYR A 7 10.10 46.12 -14.92
CA TYR A 7 9.81 45.34 -13.71
C TYR A 7 9.34 43.90 -14.04
N CYS A 8 8.52 43.74 -15.09
CA CYS A 8 8.13 42.40 -15.52
C CYS A 8 9.34 41.57 -15.96
N VAL A 9 10.27 42.15 -16.72
CA VAL A 9 11.51 41.46 -17.13
C VAL A 9 12.38 41.15 -15.92
N LEU A 10 12.53 42.08 -14.99
CA LEU A 10 13.35 41.91 -13.79
C LEU A 10 12.85 40.74 -12.90
N ILE A 11 11.55 40.52 -12.85
CA ILE A 11 10.94 39.41 -12.10
C ILE A 11 10.95 38.11 -12.92
N ALA A 12 10.65 38.19 -14.21
CA ALA A 12 10.54 37.01 -15.05
C ALA A 12 11.90 36.35 -15.37
N LEU A 13 12.95 37.17 -15.55
CA LEU A 13 14.27 36.68 -15.96
C LEU A 13 14.92 35.72 -14.95
N PRO A 14 14.97 36.04 -13.62
CA PRO A 14 15.45 35.06 -12.63
C PRO A 14 14.65 33.76 -12.64
N PHE A 15 13.33 33.85 -12.77
CA PHE A 15 12.46 32.66 -12.84
C PHE A 15 12.78 31.79 -14.07
N LEU A 16 12.98 32.42 -15.24
CA LEU A 16 13.35 31.71 -16.47
C LEU A 16 14.75 31.05 -16.37
N ILE A 17 15.69 31.72 -15.74
CA ILE A 17 17.04 31.16 -15.48
C ILE A 17 16.92 29.94 -14.56
N MET A 18 16.19 30.07 -13.47
CA MET A 18 15.95 28.94 -12.55
C MET A 18 15.23 27.78 -13.23
N GLU A 19 14.20 28.08 -14.02
CA GLU A 19 13.50 27.06 -14.80
C GLU A 19 14.45 26.30 -15.74
N GLY A 20 15.28 27.04 -16.51
CA GLY A 20 16.28 26.44 -17.38
C GLY A 20 17.29 25.56 -16.62
N PHE A 21 17.78 26.05 -15.49
CA PHE A 21 18.71 25.33 -14.64
C PHE A 21 18.09 24.04 -14.09
N PHE A 22 16.90 24.09 -13.51
CA PHE A 22 16.26 22.90 -12.94
C PHE A 22 15.80 21.89 -13.99
N ARG A 23 15.62 22.28 -15.25
CA ARG A 23 15.39 21.32 -16.35
C ARG A 23 16.61 20.43 -16.67
N LEU A 24 17.81 20.87 -16.30
CA LEU A 24 19.04 20.09 -16.48
C LEU A 24 19.30 19.13 -15.31
N LEU A 25 18.56 19.26 -14.23
CA LEU A 25 18.70 18.45 -13.01
C LEU A 25 17.66 17.31 -12.96
N PRO A 26 17.93 16.26 -12.20
CA PRO A 26 17.04 15.11 -12.07
C PRO A 26 15.83 15.42 -11.15
N VAL A 27 15.08 16.47 -11.49
CA VAL A 27 13.90 16.89 -10.74
C VAL A 27 12.76 15.89 -10.93
N SER A 28 12.12 15.49 -9.83
CA SER A 28 10.99 14.56 -9.86
C SER A 28 9.87 15.01 -10.80
N ASN A 29 9.36 14.07 -11.62
CA ASN A 29 8.32 14.32 -12.60
C ASN A 29 7.25 13.20 -12.58
N PRO A 30 6.57 12.96 -11.44
CA PRO A 30 5.61 11.88 -11.32
C PRO A 30 4.39 12.10 -12.22
N PRO A 31 3.70 11.02 -12.65
CA PRO A 31 2.47 11.10 -13.40
C PRO A 31 1.35 11.78 -12.60
N TYR A 32 0.30 12.20 -13.29
CA TYR A 32 -0.86 12.75 -12.62
C TYR A 32 -1.75 11.64 -12.08
N LEU A 33 -2.30 11.87 -10.90
CA LEU A 33 -3.40 11.09 -10.39
C LEU A 33 -4.65 11.34 -11.25
N LEU A 34 -5.34 10.28 -11.61
CA LEU A 34 -6.57 10.34 -12.39
C LEU A 34 -7.79 10.49 -11.46
N PRO A 35 -8.84 11.18 -11.92
CA PRO A 35 -10.12 11.16 -11.24
C PRO A 35 -10.65 9.73 -11.10
N VAL A 36 -11.33 9.45 -10.01
CA VAL A 36 -12.04 8.19 -9.80
C VAL A 36 -13.26 8.16 -10.74
N SER A 37 -13.53 7.01 -11.35
CA SER A 37 -14.65 6.78 -12.27
C SER A 37 -15.37 5.48 -11.93
N ALA A 38 -16.48 5.20 -12.62
CA ALA A 38 -17.19 3.94 -12.48
C ALA A 38 -16.32 2.73 -12.89
N GLU A 39 -15.50 2.88 -13.93
CA GLU A 39 -14.55 1.85 -14.38
C GLU A 39 -13.38 1.67 -13.40
N HIS A 40 -12.93 2.76 -12.81
CA HIS A 40 -11.81 2.78 -11.89
C HIS A 40 -12.23 3.50 -10.60
N PRO A 41 -12.93 2.80 -9.70
CA PRO A 41 -13.50 3.41 -8.50
C PRO A 41 -12.46 3.67 -7.40
N VAL A 42 -11.17 3.52 -7.71
CA VAL A 42 -10.06 3.67 -6.77
C VAL A 42 -8.96 4.56 -7.33
N ALA A 43 -8.13 5.13 -6.45
CA ALA A 43 -7.01 6.00 -6.82
C ALA A 43 -6.02 5.27 -7.74
N ARG A 44 -5.61 5.94 -8.82
CA ARG A 44 -4.59 5.46 -9.77
C ARG A 44 -3.93 6.62 -10.50
N PHE A 45 -2.75 6.40 -11.04
CA PHE A 45 -2.06 7.36 -11.89
C PHE A 45 -2.42 7.20 -13.38
N GLN A 46 -1.91 8.11 -14.21
CA GLN A 46 -1.95 7.93 -15.66
C GLN A 46 -1.21 6.64 -16.03
N PRO A 47 -1.81 5.75 -16.85
CA PRO A 47 -1.17 4.51 -17.25
C PRO A 47 -0.06 4.72 -18.28
N ASN A 48 0.88 3.78 -18.34
CA ASN A 48 1.94 3.69 -19.35
C ASN A 48 2.87 4.93 -19.39
N ILE A 49 3.17 5.51 -18.23
CA ILE A 49 4.07 6.67 -18.10
C ILE A 49 5.39 6.21 -17.50
N GLU A 50 6.49 6.43 -18.23
CA GLU A 50 7.83 6.38 -17.65
C GLU A 50 8.18 7.74 -17.06
N TYR A 51 8.77 7.74 -15.85
CA TYR A 51 9.10 8.98 -15.17
C TYR A 51 10.28 8.80 -14.22
N LEU A 52 10.87 9.94 -13.85
CA LEU A 52 11.88 10.02 -12.82
C LEU A 52 11.21 10.41 -11.51
N ASN A 53 11.41 9.62 -10.47
CA ASN A 53 11.16 10.04 -9.10
C ASN A 53 12.49 10.39 -8.43
N SER A 54 12.53 11.50 -7.72
CA SER A 54 13.70 11.89 -6.94
C SER A 54 13.30 12.54 -5.62
N TRP A 55 14.11 12.32 -4.60
CA TRP A 55 13.88 12.76 -3.24
C TRP A 55 15.09 13.50 -2.68
N GLY A 56 14.81 14.49 -1.84
CA GLY A 56 15.82 15.32 -1.20
C GLY A 56 16.29 16.48 -2.07
N TRP A 57 16.66 17.59 -1.42
CA TRP A 57 17.17 18.80 -2.09
C TRP A 57 18.43 18.53 -2.95
N ASN A 58 19.21 17.53 -2.57
CA ASN A 58 20.44 17.07 -3.26
C ASN A 58 20.20 15.85 -4.15
N PHE A 59 18.94 15.44 -4.38
CA PHE A 59 18.59 14.28 -5.18
C PHE A 59 19.23 12.98 -4.66
N SER A 60 19.27 12.79 -3.34
CA SER A 60 19.92 11.64 -2.68
C SER A 60 19.28 10.29 -3.07
N ILE A 61 18.00 10.28 -3.41
CA ILE A 61 17.30 9.11 -3.98
C ILE A 61 16.86 9.49 -5.39
N ARG A 62 17.15 8.65 -6.37
CA ARG A 62 16.71 8.82 -7.76
C ARG A 62 16.36 7.45 -8.31
N THR A 63 15.12 7.30 -8.75
CA THR A 63 14.56 6.05 -9.25
C THR A 63 13.88 6.26 -10.59
N ARG A 64 14.07 5.32 -11.51
CA ARG A 64 13.33 5.28 -12.76
C ARG A 64 12.10 4.40 -12.58
N MET A 65 10.95 4.99 -12.77
CA MET A 65 9.66 4.39 -12.52
C MET A 65 8.85 4.29 -13.79
N ARG A 66 7.94 3.32 -13.81
CA ARG A 66 6.90 3.19 -14.83
C ARG A 66 5.57 2.93 -14.15
N THR A 67 4.51 3.58 -14.63
CA THR A 67 3.14 3.13 -14.36
C THR A 67 2.72 2.13 -15.43
N ASN A 68 2.12 1.01 -15.01
CA ASN A 68 1.61 -0.01 -15.91
C ASN A 68 0.31 0.43 -16.63
N ASN A 69 -0.30 -0.47 -17.41
CA ASN A 69 -1.55 -0.25 -18.13
C ASN A 69 -2.76 0.08 -17.23
N PHE A 70 -2.71 -0.21 -15.91
CA PHE A 70 -3.73 0.16 -14.92
C PHE A 70 -3.39 1.43 -14.13
N GLY A 71 -2.20 2.01 -14.32
CA GLY A 71 -1.77 3.23 -13.66
C GLY A 71 -1.18 3.01 -12.25
N TYR A 72 -0.64 1.85 -11.97
CA TYR A 72 0.13 1.55 -10.76
C TYR A 72 1.61 1.41 -11.07
N ASN A 73 2.47 1.79 -10.13
CA ASN A 73 3.90 1.60 -10.27
C ASN A 73 4.23 0.11 -10.29
N ASN A 74 4.51 -0.38 -11.48
CA ASN A 74 4.93 -1.76 -11.69
C ASN A 74 5.56 -1.90 -13.07
N PHE A 75 6.59 -2.72 -13.16
CA PHE A 75 7.25 -3.02 -14.42
C PHE A 75 6.35 -3.85 -15.35
N TRP A 76 5.47 -4.71 -14.78
CA TRP A 76 4.59 -5.60 -15.51
C TRP A 76 3.23 -4.96 -15.79
N ASP A 77 2.72 -5.17 -16.98
CA ASP A 77 1.32 -4.88 -17.29
C ASP A 77 0.41 -5.95 -16.68
N TYR A 78 -0.80 -5.56 -16.31
CA TYR A 78 -1.79 -6.43 -15.69
C TYR A 78 -2.80 -6.91 -16.73
N HIS A 79 -3.17 -8.17 -16.63
CA HIS A 79 -4.12 -8.83 -17.51
C HIS A 79 -5.28 -9.39 -16.69
N SER A 80 -6.46 -8.79 -16.82
CA SER A 80 -7.67 -9.19 -16.09
C SER A 80 -8.21 -10.55 -16.54
N GLU A 81 -7.94 -10.90 -17.80
CA GLU A 81 -8.41 -12.16 -18.42
C GLU A 81 -7.54 -13.38 -18.04
N ASP A 82 -6.35 -13.15 -17.54
CA ASP A 82 -5.45 -14.24 -17.17
C ASP A 82 -5.97 -14.95 -15.91
N THR A 83 -6.10 -16.27 -15.98
CA THR A 83 -6.64 -17.13 -14.92
C THR A 83 -5.57 -17.88 -14.12
N THR A 84 -4.29 -17.66 -14.42
CA THR A 84 -3.21 -18.25 -13.61
C THR A 84 -3.26 -17.73 -12.18
N PRO A 85 -2.76 -18.50 -11.19
CA PRO A 85 -2.78 -18.09 -9.80
C PRO A 85 -2.25 -16.67 -9.59
N LEU A 86 -3.00 -15.85 -8.85
CA LEU A 86 -2.66 -14.44 -8.61
C LEU A 86 -2.63 -14.12 -7.12
N LEU A 87 -1.49 -13.59 -6.66
CA LEU A 87 -1.37 -12.87 -5.40
C LEU A 87 -1.49 -11.37 -5.67
N MET A 88 -2.44 -10.69 -5.01
CA MET A 88 -2.55 -9.24 -5.04
C MET A 88 -1.89 -8.63 -3.81
N VAL A 89 -0.91 -7.75 -4.00
CA VAL A 89 -0.26 -6.98 -2.94
C VAL A 89 -0.92 -5.61 -2.85
N ILE A 90 -1.43 -5.26 -1.68
CA ILE A 90 -2.17 -4.01 -1.43
C ILE A 90 -1.47 -3.22 -0.32
N GLY A 91 -1.32 -1.92 -0.52
CA GLY A 91 -0.73 -1.03 0.48
C GLY A 91 -0.68 0.43 0.04
N ASP A 92 0.19 1.16 0.71
CA ASP A 92 0.42 2.59 0.51
C ASP A 92 1.71 2.88 -0.30
N SER A 93 2.50 3.82 0.19
CA SER A 93 3.80 4.19 -0.37
C SER A 93 4.86 3.08 -0.28
N PHE A 94 4.73 2.12 0.64
CA PHE A 94 5.62 0.97 0.72
C PHE A 94 5.37 -0.05 -0.40
N VAL A 95 4.13 -0.15 -0.89
CA VAL A 95 3.78 -0.95 -2.07
C VAL A 95 3.99 -0.15 -3.36
N GLU A 96 3.71 1.16 -3.37
CA GLU A 96 4.04 2.05 -4.49
C GLU A 96 5.55 2.10 -4.77
N ALA A 97 6.38 1.95 -3.71
CA ALA A 97 7.81 1.72 -3.74
C ALA A 97 8.62 2.76 -4.54
N LEU A 98 8.28 4.05 -4.43
CA LEU A 98 8.93 5.15 -5.18
C LEU A 98 10.43 5.32 -4.89
N THR A 99 10.95 4.70 -3.84
CA THR A 99 12.34 4.84 -3.38
C THR A 99 13.29 3.80 -3.97
N VAL A 100 12.78 2.82 -4.71
CA VAL A 100 13.57 1.80 -5.39
C VAL A 100 13.25 1.77 -6.87
N ASP A 101 14.21 1.38 -7.70
CA ASP A 101 14.00 1.26 -9.14
C ASP A 101 12.98 0.16 -9.47
N SER A 102 12.33 0.28 -10.62
CA SER A 102 11.45 -0.76 -11.15
C SER A 102 12.15 -2.12 -11.20
N GLY A 103 11.45 -3.17 -10.81
CA GLY A 103 11.97 -4.52 -10.65
C GLY A 103 12.55 -4.82 -9.26
N LYS A 104 12.62 -3.84 -8.35
CA LYS A 104 13.23 -3.98 -7.01
C LYS A 104 12.24 -3.83 -5.86
N SER A 105 10.98 -3.54 -6.12
CA SER A 105 9.93 -3.60 -5.11
C SER A 105 9.65 -5.04 -4.67
N ALA A 106 9.13 -5.24 -3.47
CA ALA A 106 8.82 -6.57 -2.95
C ALA A 106 7.85 -7.33 -3.87
N ALA A 107 6.82 -6.67 -4.39
CA ALA A 107 5.86 -7.28 -5.30
C ALA A 107 6.50 -7.70 -6.64
N GLU A 108 7.39 -6.88 -7.20
CA GLU A 108 8.08 -7.20 -8.46
C GLU A 108 9.10 -8.34 -8.30
N ILE A 109 9.81 -8.39 -7.17
CA ILE A 109 10.69 -9.52 -6.80
C ILE A 109 9.88 -10.81 -6.73
N LEU A 110 8.72 -10.76 -6.05
CA LEU A 110 7.82 -11.92 -5.94
C LEU A 110 7.29 -12.35 -7.31
N ASN A 111 6.87 -11.40 -8.16
CA ASN A 111 6.38 -11.72 -9.51
C ASN A 111 7.44 -12.43 -10.35
N SER A 112 8.68 -11.97 -10.29
CA SER A 112 9.81 -12.62 -10.97
C SER A 112 10.04 -14.05 -10.45
N THR A 113 9.81 -14.29 -9.16
CA THR A 113 10.01 -15.60 -8.52
C THR A 113 8.96 -16.63 -8.95
N VAL A 114 7.72 -16.20 -9.20
CA VAL A 114 6.60 -17.10 -9.59
C VAL A 114 6.41 -17.22 -11.09
N SER A 115 7.33 -16.67 -11.90
CA SER A 115 7.25 -16.73 -13.36
C SER A 115 6.99 -18.17 -13.86
N GLY A 116 5.98 -18.33 -14.71
CA GLY A 116 5.53 -19.62 -15.22
C GLY A 116 4.62 -20.42 -14.28
N ARG A 117 4.39 -19.97 -13.04
CA ARG A 117 3.49 -20.62 -12.05
C ARG A 117 2.29 -19.77 -11.68
N GLY A 118 2.38 -18.45 -11.89
CA GLY A 118 1.35 -17.50 -11.54
C GLY A 118 1.85 -16.08 -11.66
N ARG A 119 1.15 -15.16 -10.99
CA ARG A 119 1.38 -13.71 -11.08
C ARG A 119 1.34 -13.08 -9.70
N VAL A 120 2.12 -12.02 -9.52
CA VAL A 120 1.98 -11.11 -8.38
C VAL A 120 1.75 -9.70 -8.91
N TYR A 121 0.60 -9.13 -8.60
CA TYR A 121 0.27 -7.75 -8.92
C TYR A 121 0.27 -6.90 -7.65
N SER A 122 0.48 -5.61 -7.79
CA SER A 122 0.47 -4.68 -6.67
C SER A 122 -0.40 -3.45 -6.94
N ILE A 123 -1.13 -3.03 -5.92
CA ILE A 123 -1.89 -1.78 -5.91
C ILE A 123 -1.46 -1.00 -4.68
N GLY A 124 -0.68 0.05 -4.90
CA GLY A 124 -0.20 0.94 -3.86
C GLY A 124 -0.23 2.39 -4.33
N VAL A 125 -0.64 3.29 -3.45
CA VAL A 125 -0.62 4.74 -3.69
C VAL A 125 -0.25 5.44 -2.38
N SER A 126 0.78 6.28 -2.41
CA SER A 126 1.26 7.03 -1.24
C SER A 126 0.15 7.78 -0.52
N GLY A 127 0.04 7.55 0.79
CA GLY A 127 -0.99 8.12 1.65
C GLY A 127 -2.31 7.34 1.66
N ALA A 128 -2.38 6.17 1.02
CA ALA A 128 -3.45 5.21 1.27
C ALA A 128 -3.32 4.65 2.69
N ALA A 129 -4.44 4.22 3.29
CA ALA A 129 -4.50 3.63 4.61
C ALA A 129 -5.52 2.46 4.62
N LEU A 130 -5.80 1.84 5.78
CA LEU A 130 -6.66 0.65 5.87
C LEU A 130 -8.01 0.82 5.15
N SER A 131 -8.62 2.00 5.21
CA SER A 131 -9.87 2.31 4.52
C SER A 131 -9.75 2.21 3.00
N GLN A 132 -8.66 2.72 2.44
CA GLN A 132 -8.37 2.62 1.01
C GLN A 132 -8.02 1.19 0.61
N TYR A 133 -7.39 0.42 1.51
CA TYR A 133 -7.08 -1.00 1.25
C TYR A 133 -8.34 -1.85 1.06
N LEU A 134 -9.43 -1.55 1.76
CA LEU A 134 -10.73 -2.19 1.49
C LEU A 134 -11.24 -1.90 0.08
N ALA A 135 -11.13 -0.65 -0.37
CA ALA A 135 -11.52 -0.27 -1.72
C ALA A 135 -10.62 -0.91 -2.79
N PHE A 136 -9.32 -1.01 -2.53
CA PHE A 136 -8.38 -1.72 -3.41
C PHE A 136 -8.67 -3.22 -3.45
N ALA A 137 -9.03 -3.83 -2.32
CA ALA A 137 -9.41 -5.24 -2.27
C ALA A 137 -10.66 -5.52 -3.10
N GLU A 138 -11.71 -4.71 -2.96
CA GLU A 138 -12.95 -4.82 -3.73
C GLU A 138 -12.71 -4.61 -5.24
N PHE A 139 -11.92 -3.61 -5.61
CA PHE A 139 -11.51 -3.38 -6.98
C PHE A 139 -10.73 -4.57 -7.55
N SER A 140 -9.76 -5.09 -6.79
CA SER A 140 -8.95 -6.24 -7.19
C SER A 140 -9.79 -7.50 -7.39
N ARG A 141 -10.72 -7.77 -6.47
CA ARG A 141 -11.68 -8.87 -6.58
C ARG A 141 -12.48 -8.79 -7.87
N ASN A 142 -13.05 -7.62 -8.16
CA ASN A 142 -13.95 -7.43 -9.30
C ASN A 142 -13.20 -7.43 -10.64
N THR A 143 -11.94 -6.98 -10.67
CA THR A 143 -11.16 -6.80 -11.89
C THR A 143 -10.27 -8.01 -12.18
N PHE A 144 -9.56 -8.52 -11.18
CA PHE A 144 -8.49 -9.53 -11.39
C PHE A 144 -8.79 -10.89 -10.79
N ARG A 145 -9.74 -10.99 -9.85
CA ARG A 145 -10.13 -12.23 -9.16
C ARG A 145 -8.92 -12.95 -8.54
N PRO A 146 -8.17 -12.30 -7.65
CA PRO A 146 -6.98 -12.91 -7.06
C PRO A 146 -7.32 -14.14 -6.22
N ASN A 147 -6.39 -15.08 -6.15
CA ASN A 147 -6.48 -16.28 -5.30
C ASN A 147 -6.10 -15.96 -3.85
N ALA A 148 -5.29 -14.92 -3.65
CA ALA A 148 -4.96 -14.41 -2.32
C ALA A 148 -4.58 -12.93 -2.34
N MET A 149 -4.57 -12.31 -1.16
CA MET A 149 -4.16 -10.93 -0.96
C MET A 149 -3.14 -10.81 0.16
N ALA A 150 -2.10 -9.98 -0.07
CA ALA A 150 -1.14 -9.55 0.93
C ALA A 150 -1.34 -8.05 1.19
N PHE A 151 -1.61 -7.68 2.42
CA PHE A 151 -1.75 -6.27 2.82
C PHE A 151 -0.52 -5.82 3.58
N PHE A 152 0.12 -4.74 3.12
CA PHE A 152 1.24 -4.12 3.83
C PHE A 152 0.69 -3.06 4.77
N VAL A 153 0.96 -3.24 6.06
CA VAL A 153 0.43 -2.39 7.12
C VAL A 153 1.59 -1.68 7.80
N VAL A 154 1.55 -0.36 7.77
CA VAL A 154 2.59 0.52 8.29
C VAL A 154 2.05 1.50 9.34
N GLU A 155 2.91 2.33 9.88
CA GLU A 155 2.64 3.14 11.09
C GLU A 155 1.45 4.10 10.99
N ASN A 156 1.25 4.73 9.82
CA ASN A 156 0.21 5.74 9.60
C ASN A 156 -1.13 5.16 9.12
N ASP A 157 -1.21 3.88 8.87
CA ASP A 157 -2.42 3.24 8.34
C ASP A 157 -3.60 3.26 9.29
N TYR A 158 -3.32 3.28 10.60
CA TYR A 158 -4.34 3.08 11.61
C TYR A 158 -5.26 4.28 11.78
N ASP A 159 -4.69 5.46 12.01
CA ASP A 159 -5.47 6.70 12.24
C ASP A 159 -5.79 7.44 10.94
N GLU A 160 -4.87 7.45 9.95
CA GLU A 160 -5.13 8.09 8.65
C GLU A 160 -6.26 7.41 7.86
N SER A 161 -6.66 6.19 8.24
CA SER A 161 -7.86 5.55 7.71
C SER A 161 -9.16 6.27 8.09
N LEU A 162 -9.15 7.06 9.16
CA LEU A 162 -10.28 7.85 9.64
C LEU A 162 -10.25 9.27 9.06
N LEU A 163 -11.34 9.73 8.47
CA LEU A 163 -11.42 11.04 7.82
C LEU A 163 -11.01 12.20 8.75
N LYS A 164 -11.32 12.10 10.05
CA LYS A 164 -10.99 13.11 11.06
C LYS A 164 -9.50 13.26 11.37
N TYR A 165 -8.68 12.26 11.03
CA TYR A 165 -7.22 12.26 11.24
C TYR A 165 -6.43 12.34 9.93
N ALA A 166 -7.11 12.29 8.79
CA ALA A 166 -6.45 12.40 7.50
C ALA A 166 -5.68 13.72 7.38
N VAL A 167 -4.36 13.66 7.28
CA VAL A 167 -3.44 14.83 7.21
C VAL A 167 -3.70 15.67 5.96
N LEU A 168 -4.11 15.04 4.89
CA LEU A 168 -4.61 15.70 3.70
C LEU A 168 -5.90 14.97 3.32
N PRO A 169 -7.10 15.53 3.57
CA PRO A 169 -8.33 15.02 2.98
C PRO A 169 -8.17 15.12 1.47
N ALA A 170 -7.41 14.18 0.94
CA ALA A 170 -7.15 14.11 -0.46
C ALA A 170 -8.41 13.53 -1.08
N GLY A 171 -9.17 14.36 -1.77
CA GLY A 171 -10.22 13.91 -2.67
C GLY A 171 -9.67 12.91 -3.67
N ARG A 172 -9.51 11.65 -3.26
CA ARG A 172 -9.00 10.54 -4.06
C ARG A 172 -9.09 9.21 -3.33
N PHE A 173 -9.22 9.25 -1.99
CA PHE A 173 -9.23 8.05 -1.15
C PHE A 173 -10.60 7.82 -0.52
N HIS A 174 -10.76 6.59 -0.06
CA HIS A 174 -11.82 6.21 0.84
C HIS A 174 -11.33 6.38 2.27
N TYR A 175 -12.23 6.81 3.14
CA TYR A 175 -11.98 6.96 4.57
C TYR A 175 -13.09 6.30 5.36
N PHE A 176 -12.78 5.90 6.59
CA PHE A 176 -13.80 5.55 7.55
C PHE A 176 -14.38 6.82 8.16
N GLU A 177 -15.70 6.90 8.17
CA GLU A 177 -16.47 7.98 8.77
C GLU A 177 -17.48 7.40 9.73
N GLU A 178 -17.80 8.12 10.81
CA GLU A 178 -18.82 7.75 11.78
C GLU A 178 -20.20 7.68 11.07
N SER A 179 -20.92 6.58 11.25
CA SER A 179 -22.24 6.34 10.65
C SER A 179 -23.12 5.56 11.62
N GLY A 180 -24.09 6.22 12.23
CA GLY A 180 -24.87 5.62 13.33
C GLY A 180 -23.93 5.19 14.46
N ASP A 181 -24.08 3.95 14.94
CA ASP A 181 -23.25 3.40 16.03
C ASP A 181 -21.92 2.79 15.55
N GLY A 182 -21.58 2.89 14.25
CA GLY A 182 -20.43 2.23 13.66
C GLY A 182 -19.61 3.12 12.76
N LEU A 183 -18.85 2.48 11.86
CA LEU A 183 -18.08 3.12 10.81
C LEU A 183 -18.63 2.72 9.45
N ALA A 184 -18.51 3.62 8.47
CA ALA A 184 -18.80 3.36 7.07
C ALA A 184 -17.63 3.76 6.19
N LEU A 185 -17.44 3.06 5.08
CA LEU A 185 -16.43 3.39 4.08
C LEU A 185 -17.00 4.47 3.16
N ARG A 186 -16.43 5.66 3.20
CA ARG A 186 -16.83 6.80 2.37
C ARG A 186 -15.74 7.21 1.40
N ARG A 187 -16.10 7.36 0.13
CA ARG A 187 -15.20 7.92 -0.89
C ARG A 187 -15.24 9.44 -0.83
N VAL A 188 -14.06 10.06 -0.88
CA VAL A 188 -13.91 11.49 -1.10
C VAL A 188 -13.49 11.73 -2.55
N ASP A 189 -14.30 12.42 -3.31
CA ASP A 189 -14.06 12.63 -4.74
C ASP A 189 -12.88 13.57 -4.97
N TYR A 190 -12.14 13.30 -6.04
CA TYR A 190 -10.99 14.08 -6.44
C TYR A 190 -11.30 14.98 -7.62
N GLU A 191 -11.09 16.27 -7.43
CA GLU A 191 -11.09 17.24 -8.51
C GLU A 191 -9.67 17.74 -8.80
N ARG A 192 -9.30 17.64 -10.07
CA ARG A 192 -7.98 18.06 -10.51
C ARG A 192 -7.89 19.58 -10.63
N SER A 193 -7.11 20.22 -9.77
CA SER A 193 -6.87 21.66 -9.84
C SER A 193 -6.11 22.05 -11.11
N THR A 194 -6.71 22.93 -11.94
CA THR A 194 -6.10 23.45 -13.16
C THR A 194 -4.82 24.25 -12.85
N ILE A 195 -4.82 25.03 -11.78
CA ILE A 195 -3.67 25.83 -11.35
C ILE A 195 -2.51 24.92 -10.93
N LYS A 196 -2.77 23.93 -10.07
CA LYS A 196 -1.74 22.96 -9.67
C LYS A 196 -1.18 22.19 -10.86
N THR A 197 -2.03 21.85 -11.82
CA THR A 197 -1.62 21.16 -13.06
C THR A 197 -0.70 22.02 -13.90
N PHE A 198 -1.00 23.32 -14.02
CA PHE A 198 -0.16 24.28 -14.76
C PHE A 198 1.20 24.49 -14.05
N LEU A 199 1.19 24.73 -12.75
CA LEU A 199 2.40 24.92 -11.97
C LEU A 199 3.35 23.71 -12.01
N ARG A 200 2.82 22.49 -12.04
CA ARG A 200 3.62 21.26 -12.16
C ARG A 200 4.36 21.10 -13.50
N LYS A 201 4.07 21.93 -14.54
CA LYS A 201 4.86 21.95 -15.76
C LYS A 201 6.25 22.56 -15.57
N SER A 202 6.41 23.45 -14.58
CA SER A 202 7.69 24.07 -14.25
C SER A 202 8.59 23.10 -13.46
N ALA A 203 9.82 22.90 -13.94
CA ALA A 203 10.82 22.09 -13.24
C ALA A 203 11.25 22.75 -11.92
N PHE A 204 11.38 24.07 -11.92
CA PHE A 204 11.69 24.82 -10.71
C PHE A 204 10.60 24.66 -9.64
N VAL A 205 9.34 24.79 -10.00
CA VAL A 205 8.22 24.59 -9.06
C VAL A 205 8.20 23.15 -8.54
N ARG A 206 8.39 22.15 -9.41
CA ARG A 206 8.47 20.75 -8.96
C ARG A 206 9.61 20.52 -7.99
N TYR A 207 10.79 21.09 -8.25
CA TYR A 207 11.92 20.99 -7.33
C TYR A 207 11.58 21.55 -5.95
N VAL A 208 11.04 22.76 -5.90
CA VAL A 208 10.66 23.40 -4.63
C VAL A 208 9.62 22.59 -3.86
N MET A 209 8.63 22.07 -4.55
CA MET A 209 7.52 21.34 -3.92
C MET A 209 7.87 19.89 -3.56
N LEU A 210 8.54 19.17 -4.45
CA LEU A 210 8.74 17.73 -4.33
C LEU A 210 10.13 17.35 -3.79
N ASN A 211 11.19 18.01 -4.25
CA ASN A 211 12.56 17.72 -3.84
C ASN A 211 12.95 18.49 -2.57
N ALA A 212 12.85 19.81 -2.57
CA ALA A 212 13.14 20.63 -1.40
C ALA A 212 12.08 20.58 -0.31
N GLN A 213 10.87 20.06 -0.63
CA GLN A 213 9.76 19.88 0.31
C GLN A 213 9.43 21.17 1.10
N LEU A 214 9.35 22.30 0.40
CA LEU A 214 9.11 23.60 1.00
C LEU A 214 7.91 23.58 1.96
N GLN A 215 6.87 22.86 1.62
CA GLN A 215 5.66 22.76 2.44
C GLN A 215 5.97 22.14 3.82
N ARG A 216 6.83 21.12 3.87
CA ARG A 216 7.29 20.48 5.10
C ARG A 216 8.19 21.43 5.90
N MET A 217 9.09 22.15 5.21
CA MET A 217 9.96 23.13 5.81
C MET A 217 9.15 24.28 6.44
N LEU A 218 8.14 24.82 5.74
CA LEU A 218 7.26 25.87 6.25
C LEU A 218 6.43 25.39 7.46
N TYR A 219 5.97 24.14 7.45
CA TYR A 219 5.28 23.53 8.59
C TYR A 219 6.16 23.51 9.86
N HIS A 220 7.42 23.12 9.71
CA HIS A 220 8.38 23.13 10.83
C HIS A 220 8.78 24.54 11.28
N LEU A 221 8.81 25.53 10.36
CA LEU A 221 9.06 26.93 10.71
C LEU A 221 7.86 27.61 11.37
N GLY A 222 6.64 27.14 11.06
CA GLY A 222 5.38 27.70 11.58
C GLY A 222 5.09 27.38 13.05
N GLY A 223 6.05 26.81 13.78
CA GLY A 223 5.99 26.74 15.23
C GLY A 223 5.31 25.49 15.81
N SER A 224 5.32 24.34 15.12
CA SER A 224 5.07 23.12 15.84
C SER A 224 6.24 22.89 16.82
N SER A 225 5.99 23.05 18.12
CA SER A 225 6.98 22.94 19.20
C SER A 225 7.52 21.50 19.34
N CYS A 226 7.02 20.57 18.55
CA CYS A 226 7.42 19.19 18.57
C CYS A 226 8.67 18.96 17.71
N ARG A 227 9.78 18.65 18.38
CA ARG A 227 11.05 18.26 17.77
C ARG A 227 11.26 16.75 17.75
N SER A 228 10.23 15.95 18.07
CA SER A 228 10.31 14.50 18.06
C SER A 228 10.28 13.93 16.64
N GLU A 229 11.02 12.87 16.38
CA GLU A 229 10.90 12.07 15.16
C GLU A 229 9.57 11.29 15.13
N ASP A 230 8.97 11.05 16.28
CA ASP A 230 7.63 10.47 16.43
C ASP A 230 6.58 11.59 16.35
N PRO A 231 5.74 11.64 15.32
CA PRO A 231 4.72 12.68 15.15
C PRO A 231 3.66 12.67 16.26
N TYR A 232 3.51 11.57 16.98
CA TYR A 232 2.54 11.39 18.06
C TYR A 232 3.12 11.75 19.44
N ALA A 233 4.44 11.88 19.59
CA ALA A 233 5.11 12.12 20.87
C ALA A 233 4.78 13.47 21.52
N CYS A 234 4.26 14.41 20.74
CA CYS A 234 3.90 15.75 21.21
C CYS A 234 2.40 15.98 21.31
N GLU A 235 1.61 14.96 21.09
CA GLU A 235 0.17 15.05 21.30
C GLU A 235 -0.15 15.04 22.81
N GLU A 236 -1.16 15.83 23.19
CA GLU A 236 -1.63 15.84 24.58
C GLU A 236 -2.13 14.43 24.97
N PRO A 237 -1.80 13.91 26.16
CA PRO A 237 -2.07 12.52 26.54
C PRO A 237 -3.53 12.08 26.35
N ALA A 238 -4.50 12.93 26.71
CA ALA A 238 -5.91 12.58 26.54
C ALA A 238 -6.34 12.57 25.05
N ALA A 239 -5.71 13.38 24.20
CA ALA A 239 -5.94 13.36 22.76
C ALA A 239 -5.34 12.09 22.14
N LEU A 240 -4.14 11.71 22.57
CA LEU A 240 -3.48 10.48 22.14
C LEU A 240 -4.30 9.23 22.50
N GLU A 241 -4.84 9.14 23.71
CA GLU A 241 -5.70 8.01 24.10
C GLU A 241 -7.00 7.95 23.30
N ARG A 242 -7.61 9.10 22.97
CA ARG A 242 -8.77 9.14 22.07
C ARG A 242 -8.40 8.66 20.68
N ARG A 243 -7.27 9.11 20.12
CA ARG A 243 -6.76 8.67 18.82
C ARG A 243 -6.54 7.15 18.79
N ILE A 244 -5.95 6.59 19.84
CA ILE A 244 -5.75 5.14 19.97
C ILE A 244 -7.08 4.40 20.01
N ALA A 245 -8.06 4.89 20.77
CA ALA A 245 -9.38 4.27 20.85
C ALA A 245 -10.08 4.28 19.47
N ASP A 246 -10.03 5.39 18.76
CA ASP A 246 -10.59 5.52 17.42
C ASP A 246 -9.87 4.61 16.41
N SER A 247 -8.54 4.58 16.46
CA SER A 247 -7.73 3.72 15.59
C SER A 247 -8.00 2.23 15.83
N LYS A 248 -8.24 1.82 17.06
CA LYS A 248 -8.67 0.44 17.36
C LYS A 248 -10.01 0.10 16.71
N ARG A 249 -11.00 1.01 16.77
CA ARG A 249 -12.28 0.82 16.08
C ARG A 249 -12.09 0.72 14.56
N ALA A 250 -11.19 1.53 13.98
CA ALA A 250 -10.86 1.47 12.57
C ALA A 250 -10.21 0.13 12.18
N VAL A 251 -9.29 -0.37 12.99
CA VAL A 251 -8.65 -1.69 12.81
C VAL A 251 -9.69 -2.81 12.87
N ASP A 252 -10.55 -2.82 13.88
CA ASP A 252 -11.58 -3.85 14.01
C ASP A 252 -12.53 -3.83 12.82
N TYR A 253 -13.03 -2.65 12.43
CA TYR A 253 -13.88 -2.50 11.26
C TYR A 253 -13.20 -2.98 9.98
N PHE A 254 -11.92 -2.60 9.77
CA PHE A 254 -11.15 -3.06 8.63
C PHE A 254 -11.08 -4.58 8.57
N LEU A 255 -10.63 -5.22 9.65
CA LEU A 255 -10.44 -6.68 9.71
C LEU A 255 -11.77 -7.44 9.52
N ASP A 256 -12.87 -6.91 10.01
CA ASP A 256 -14.20 -7.50 9.84
C ASP A 256 -14.73 -7.36 8.40
N GLN A 257 -14.33 -6.29 7.67
CA GLN A 257 -14.76 -6.04 6.30
C GLN A 257 -13.89 -6.72 5.23
N VAL A 258 -12.64 -7.07 5.54
CA VAL A 258 -11.71 -7.67 4.58
C VAL A 258 -12.29 -8.89 3.86
N PRO A 259 -12.94 -9.87 4.51
CA PRO A 259 -13.48 -11.04 3.79
C PRO A 259 -14.56 -10.66 2.78
N ALA A 260 -15.46 -9.77 3.15
CA ALA A 260 -16.55 -9.32 2.27
C ALA A 260 -16.02 -8.53 1.08
N LYS A 261 -15.02 -7.67 1.29
CA LYS A 261 -14.42 -6.83 0.23
C LYS A 261 -13.49 -7.62 -0.68
N SER A 262 -12.65 -8.46 -0.13
CA SER A 262 -11.73 -9.32 -0.92
C SER A 262 -12.44 -10.48 -1.61
N GLY A 263 -13.51 -11.01 -1.02
CA GLY A 263 -14.16 -12.25 -1.43
C GLY A 263 -13.34 -13.50 -1.09
N LEU A 264 -12.34 -13.37 -0.19
CA LEU A 264 -11.40 -14.42 0.19
C LEU A 264 -11.60 -14.84 1.64
N GLY A 265 -11.33 -16.10 1.94
CA GLY A 265 -11.24 -16.60 3.30
C GLY A 265 -9.95 -16.14 4.01
N GLY A 266 -9.94 -16.25 5.33
CA GLY A 266 -8.80 -15.82 6.14
C GLY A 266 -7.49 -16.55 5.78
N ASP A 267 -7.58 -17.77 5.32
CA ASP A 267 -6.46 -18.60 4.87
C ASP A 267 -5.81 -18.13 3.56
N SER A 268 -6.47 -17.26 2.82
CA SER A 268 -5.97 -16.66 1.57
C SER A 268 -5.56 -15.19 1.74
N ILE A 269 -5.44 -14.73 2.98
CA ILE A 269 -5.08 -13.36 3.33
C ILE A 269 -3.87 -13.37 4.27
N VAL A 270 -2.86 -12.58 3.93
CA VAL A 270 -1.68 -12.37 4.78
C VAL A 270 -1.46 -10.87 5.01
N PHE A 271 -1.20 -10.50 6.26
CA PHE A 271 -0.81 -9.13 6.62
C PHE A 271 0.69 -9.07 6.88
N VAL A 272 1.37 -8.19 6.15
CA VAL A 272 2.80 -7.87 6.34
C VAL A 272 2.88 -6.60 7.18
N VAL A 273 3.32 -6.73 8.41
CA VAL A 273 3.34 -5.62 9.36
C VAL A 273 4.75 -5.10 9.54
N ASP A 274 4.99 -3.82 9.22
CA ASP A 274 6.33 -3.21 9.30
C ASP A 274 6.89 -3.22 10.72
N ALA A 275 8.21 -3.12 10.84
CA ALA A 275 8.93 -3.04 12.09
C ALA A 275 8.91 -1.62 12.67
N LEU A 276 9.23 -1.49 13.95
CA LEU A 276 9.44 -0.19 14.61
C LEU A 276 10.80 0.40 14.18
N ARG A 277 10.90 0.84 12.93
CA ARG A 277 12.10 1.48 12.38
C ARG A 277 12.04 3.01 12.57
N PRO A 278 13.14 3.68 12.87
CA PRO A 278 14.49 3.15 13.11
C PRO A 278 14.71 2.67 14.56
N ALA A 279 13.72 2.73 15.44
CA ALA A 279 13.88 2.46 16.87
C ALA A 279 14.45 1.04 17.16
N MET A 280 14.18 0.06 16.29
CA MET A 280 14.63 -1.32 16.46
C MET A 280 16.15 -1.54 16.39
N TYR A 281 16.92 -0.55 15.92
CA TYR A 281 18.38 -0.70 15.73
C TYR A 281 19.18 -0.57 17.03
N SER A 282 18.59 -0.11 18.12
CA SER A 282 19.22 -0.17 19.44
C SER A 282 18.21 -0.59 20.51
N ALA A 283 18.70 -1.26 21.56
CA ALA A 283 17.87 -1.67 22.68
C ALA A 283 17.26 -0.47 23.41
N GLU A 284 18.00 0.63 23.53
CA GLU A 284 17.54 1.86 24.18
C GLU A 284 16.38 2.51 23.43
N THR A 285 16.54 2.72 22.12
CA THR A 285 15.51 3.35 21.27
C THR A 285 14.27 2.47 21.16
N LEU A 286 14.46 1.15 21.06
CA LEU A 286 13.36 0.19 21.03
C LEU A 286 12.56 0.21 22.34
N LEU A 287 13.24 0.27 23.50
CA LEU A 287 12.58 0.36 24.79
C LEU A 287 11.75 1.64 24.93
N LYS A 288 12.28 2.78 24.47
CA LYS A 288 11.53 4.06 24.43
C LYS A 288 10.31 3.99 23.53
N ALA A 289 10.42 3.29 22.41
CA ALA A 289 9.32 3.16 21.44
C ALA A 289 8.22 2.17 21.87
N GLN A 290 8.43 1.33 22.90
CA GLN A 290 7.47 0.28 23.30
C GLN A 290 6.06 0.81 23.64
N ASN A 291 5.98 2.02 24.20
CA ASN A 291 4.72 2.66 24.60
C ASN A 291 4.25 3.71 23.58
N SER A 292 4.93 3.88 22.45
CA SER A 292 4.51 4.81 21.40
C SER A 292 3.16 4.42 20.80
N TYR A 293 2.49 5.38 20.19
CA TYR A 293 1.26 5.15 19.43
C TYR A 293 1.44 3.99 18.43
N VAL A 294 2.49 4.06 17.64
CA VAL A 294 2.78 3.06 16.59
C VAL A 294 2.96 1.67 17.17
N SER A 295 3.73 1.54 18.26
CA SER A 295 3.93 0.23 18.93
C SER A 295 2.63 -0.35 19.47
N ARG A 296 1.82 0.48 20.14
CA ARG A 296 0.52 0.07 20.71
C ARG A 296 -0.45 -0.38 19.61
N MET A 297 -0.54 0.37 18.51
CA MET A 297 -1.43 0.05 17.41
C MET A 297 -0.96 -1.17 16.62
N ARG A 298 0.35 -1.29 16.37
CA ARG A 298 0.95 -2.46 15.74
C ARG A 298 0.65 -3.75 16.51
N GLN A 299 0.84 -3.74 17.84
CA GLN A 299 0.52 -4.88 18.70
C GLN A 299 -0.97 -5.21 18.68
N TYR A 300 -1.82 -4.19 18.75
CA TYR A 300 -3.27 -4.35 18.69
C TYR A 300 -3.70 -4.98 17.36
N PHE A 301 -3.23 -4.45 16.23
CA PHE A 301 -3.52 -4.96 14.90
C PHE A 301 -3.15 -6.45 14.78
N MET A 302 -1.91 -6.79 15.11
CA MET A 302 -1.44 -8.18 15.01
C MET A 302 -2.24 -9.12 15.90
N LYS A 303 -2.61 -8.69 17.11
CA LYS A 303 -3.45 -9.49 18.00
C LYS A 303 -4.84 -9.71 17.41
N GLN A 304 -5.48 -8.66 16.91
CA GLN A 304 -6.83 -8.73 16.36
C GLN A 304 -6.88 -9.53 15.04
N ALA A 305 -5.85 -9.38 14.21
CA ALA A 305 -5.77 -10.14 12.96
C ALA A 305 -5.56 -11.64 13.23
N ARG A 306 -4.66 -12.01 14.15
CA ARG A 306 -4.46 -13.42 14.56
C ARG A 306 -5.73 -14.04 15.16
N SER A 307 -6.47 -13.31 16.00
CA SER A 307 -7.72 -13.82 16.60
C SER A 307 -8.82 -14.10 15.57
N ARG A 308 -8.72 -13.49 14.38
CA ARG A 308 -9.61 -13.72 13.24
C ARG A 308 -9.08 -14.77 12.24
N GLY A 309 -7.95 -15.42 12.57
CA GLY A 309 -7.37 -16.50 11.76
C GLY A 309 -6.52 -16.05 10.57
N TYR A 310 -6.16 -14.76 10.51
CA TYR A 310 -5.28 -14.26 9.45
C TYR A 310 -3.81 -14.60 9.68
N GLU A 311 -3.08 -14.90 8.60
CA GLU A 311 -1.63 -15.02 8.64
C GLU A 311 -0.98 -13.65 8.83
N ILE A 312 0.01 -13.56 9.74
CA ILE A 312 0.73 -12.33 10.08
C ILE A 312 2.23 -12.54 9.89
N LEU A 313 2.81 -11.76 9.01
CA LEU A 313 4.25 -11.62 8.86
C LEU A 313 4.70 -10.36 9.61
N ASP A 314 5.21 -10.57 10.81
CA ASP A 314 5.85 -9.53 11.59
C ASP A 314 7.27 -9.31 11.07
N MET A 315 7.52 -8.15 10.44
CA MET A 315 8.83 -7.87 9.85
C MET A 315 9.91 -7.55 10.88
N GLN A 316 9.56 -7.25 12.12
CA GLN A 316 10.55 -6.85 13.13
C GLN A 316 11.58 -7.95 13.45
N PRO A 317 11.23 -9.22 13.69
CA PRO A 317 12.22 -10.29 13.88
C PRO A 317 13.14 -10.48 12.68
N ALA A 318 12.61 -10.43 11.46
CA ALA A 318 13.40 -10.61 10.23
C ALA A 318 14.43 -9.48 10.04
N PHE A 319 13.99 -8.23 10.17
CA PHE A 319 14.87 -7.07 10.08
C PHE A 319 15.89 -7.04 11.21
N MET A 320 15.49 -7.26 12.47
CA MET A 320 16.43 -7.32 13.60
C MET A 320 17.45 -8.46 13.46
N GLY A 321 17.01 -9.63 13.00
CA GLY A 321 17.89 -10.76 12.75
C GLY A 321 18.96 -10.42 11.71
N LYS A 322 18.57 -9.85 10.58
CA LYS A 322 19.50 -9.43 9.53
C LYS A 322 20.42 -8.29 10.00
N HIS A 323 19.90 -7.28 10.69
CA HIS A 323 20.69 -6.19 11.26
C HIS A 323 21.77 -6.69 12.22
N ARG A 324 21.46 -7.65 13.09
CA ARG A 324 22.44 -8.23 14.02
C ARG A 324 23.59 -8.96 13.33
N LEU A 325 23.35 -9.51 12.14
CA LEU A 325 24.36 -10.25 11.38
C LEU A 325 25.36 -9.33 10.68
N ASP A 326 24.90 -8.23 10.11
CA ASP A 326 25.71 -7.42 9.19
C ASP A 326 25.53 -5.90 9.34
N ASN A 327 24.86 -5.47 10.40
CA ASN A 327 24.55 -4.06 10.67
C ASN A 327 23.77 -3.35 9.54
N SER A 328 23.04 -4.10 8.70
CA SER A 328 22.23 -3.55 7.61
C SER A 328 21.10 -2.68 8.13
N ARG A 329 20.77 -1.65 7.37
CA ARG A 329 19.55 -0.84 7.55
C ARG A 329 18.64 -1.03 6.35
N PHE A 330 17.33 -0.93 6.59
CA PHE A 330 16.30 -1.28 5.61
C PHE A 330 15.54 -0.06 5.06
N GLU A 331 15.93 1.13 5.49
CA GLU A 331 15.47 2.43 5.01
C GLU A 331 16.65 3.27 4.52
N PHE A 332 16.33 4.44 3.96
CA PHE A 332 17.32 5.43 3.56
C PHE A 332 17.61 6.40 4.73
N PRO A 333 18.81 7.01 4.79
CA PRO A 333 19.13 7.95 5.87
C PRO A 333 18.19 9.15 5.99
N THR A 334 17.55 9.54 4.89
CA THR A 334 16.65 10.71 4.81
C THR A 334 15.21 10.37 4.45
N ASN A 335 14.88 9.07 4.40
CA ASN A 335 13.55 8.60 4.01
C ASN A 335 13.24 7.26 4.66
N GLY A 336 12.15 7.17 5.42
CA GLY A 336 11.78 5.99 6.19
C GLY A 336 11.24 4.79 5.39
N HIS A 337 11.05 4.92 4.06
CA HIS A 337 10.60 3.81 3.23
C HIS A 337 11.68 2.75 3.07
N TRP A 338 11.26 1.51 2.79
CA TRP A 338 12.20 0.42 2.55
C TRP A 338 13.11 0.72 1.37
N ASN A 339 14.40 0.50 1.56
CA ASN A 339 15.39 0.46 0.49
C ASN A 339 15.31 -0.89 -0.26
N GLU A 340 16.19 -1.13 -1.23
CA GLU A 340 16.21 -2.38 -2.00
C GLU A 340 16.39 -3.63 -1.10
N LEU A 341 17.20 -3.51 -0.04
CA LEU A 341 17.38 -4.61 0.90
C LEU A 341 16.13 -4.88 1.72
N GLY A 342 15.45 -3.82 2.19
CA GLY A 342 14.18 -3.93 2.90
C GLY A 342 13.12 -4.64 2.06
N ASN A 343 12.95 -4.21 0.81
CA ASN A 343 12.03 -4.85 -0.14
C ASN A 343 12.36 -6.34 -0.39
N ARG A 344 13.64 -6.68 -0.48
CA ARG A 344 14.09 -8.06 -0.66
C ARG A 344 13.76 -8.93 0.55
N VAL A 345 14.06 -8.44 1.76
CA VAL A 345 13.73 -9.16 3.00
C VAL A 345 12.22 -9.39 3.12
N VAL A 346 11.41 -8.38 2.80
CA VAL A 346 9.94 -8.52 2.80
C VAL A 346 9.49 -9.57 1.78
N ALA A 347 10.01 -9.54 0.56
CA ALA A 347 9.70 -10.56 -0.45
C ALA A 347 10.09 -11.97 0.01
N ASP A 348 11.25 -12.12 0.64
CA ASP A 348 11.73 -13.40 1.16
C ASP A 348 10.84 -13.93 2.30
N GLU A 349 10.32 -13.06 3.18
CA GLU A 349 9.39 -13.48 4.22
C GLU A 349 8.01 -13.86 3.65
N ILE A 350 7.50 -13.11 2.66
CA ILE A 350 6.23 -13.47 1.99
C ILE A 350 6.34 -14.83 1.30
N ARG A 351 7.48 -15.15 0.68
CA ARG A 351 7.72 -16.46 0.06
C ARG A 351 7.64 -17.65 1.02
N LYS A 352 7.90 -17.42 2.31
CA LYS A 352 7.82 -18.43 3.37
C LYS A 352 6.41 -18.56 3.95
N SER A 353 5.49 -17.65 3.63
CA SER A 353 4.13 -17.67 4.15
C SER A 353 3.35 -18.88 3.65
N ALA A 354 2.41 -19.36 4.49
CA ALA A 354 1.51 -20.43 4.12
C ALA A 354 0.62 -20.04 2.94
N VAL A 355 0.17 -18.77 2.91
CA VAL A 355 -0.63 -18.22 1.80
C VAL A 355 0.14 -18.32 0.49
N PHE A 356 1.40 -17.88 0.44
CA PHE A 356 2.20 -17.93 -0.79
C PHE A 356 2.50 -19.36 -1.25
N THR A 357 2.86 -20.22 -0.31
CA THR A 357 3.17 -21.64 -0.59
C THR A 357 1.96 -22.37 -1.19
N ARG A 358 0.78 -22.17 -0.59
CA ARG A 358 -0.47 -22.76 -1.07
C ARG A 358 -0.80 -22.36 -2.50
N ILE A 359 -0.69 -21.06 -2.82
CA ILE A 359 -1.10 -20.58 -4.14
C ILE A 359 -0.17 -21.07 -5.25
N PHE A 360 1.14 -21.06 -4.99
CA PHE A 360 2.12 -21.23 -6.07
C PHE A 360 2.81 -22.59 -6.10
N TYR A 361 2.74 -23.36 -4.99
CA TYR A 361 3.48 -24.63 -4.87
C TYR A 361 2.62 -25.84 -4.52
N GLU A 362 1.49 -25.67 -3.82
CA GLU A 362 0.63 -26.81 -3.45
C GLU A 362 -0.51 -27.04 -4.45
N GLY A 363 -0.82 -26.07 -5.31
CA GLY A 363 -1.95 -26.11 -6.26
C GLY A 363 -3.31 -26.00 -5.55
N PRO A 364 -4.43 -25.91 -6.29
CA PRO A 364 -5.75 -25.95 -5.69
C PRO A 364 -5.91 -27.32 -5.01
N THR A 365 -6.12 -27.33 -3.71
CA THR A 365 -6.57 -28.51 -3.00
C THR A 365 -7.91 -28.89 -3.62
N LEU A 366 -7.93 -29.95 -4.43
CA LEU A 366 -9.17 -30.58 -4.83
C LEU A 366 -9.80 -31.08 -3.54
N THR A 367 -10.72 -30.32 -2.97
CA THR A 367 -11.67 -30.83 -2.00
C THR A 367 -12.45 -31.90 -2.74
N THR A 368 -11.98 -33.15 -2.64
CA THR A 368 -12.77 -34.31 -2.96
C THR A 368 -14.00 -34.24 -2.07
N THR A 369 -15.12 -33.83 -2.63
CA THR A 369 -16.46 -34.10 -2.11
C THR A 369 -16.69 -35.61 -2.26
N ALA A 370 -16.00 -36.40 -1.43
CA ALA A 370 -16.27 -37.81 -1.21
C ALA A 370 -17.08 -37.88 0.09
N ASP A 371 -18.35 -37.46 0.02
CA ASP A 371 -19.39 -37.89 0.96
C ASP A 371 -20.77 -37.39 0.49
N ALA A 372 -21.24 -37.92 -0.63
CA ALA A 372 -22.68 -37.94 -0.94
C ALA A 372 -22.94 -38.97 -2.04
N GLY A 373 -22.97 -40.25 -1.69
CA GLY A 373 -23.29 -41.26 -2.70
C GLY A 373 -23.28 -42.70 -2.24
N GLU A 374 -23.40 -42.97 -0.97
CA GLU A 374 -23.60 -44.34 -0.49
C GLU A 374 -24.93 -44.46 0.26
N GLN A 375 -26.03 -44.37 -0.48
CA GLN A 375 -27.31 -44.95 -0.05
C GLN A 375 -28.18 -45.22 -1.29
N GLN A 376 -28.60 -46.48 -1.40
CA GLN A 376 -29.60 -47.07 -2.29
C GLN A 376 -29.08 -47.73 -3.58
N LEU A 377 -28.51 -48.90 -3.39
CA LEU A 377 -28.68 -50.02 -4.34
C LEU A 377 -29.52 -51.09 -3.64
N ALA A 378 -30.85 -50.94 -3.74
CA ALA A 378 -31.82 -51.97 -3.39
C ALA A 378 -31.81 -53.06 -4.49
N SER A 379 -31.77 -54.28 -4.08
CA SER A 379 -31.71 -55.53 -4.84
C SER A 379 -32.81 -55.66 -5.91
N PRO A 380 -32.53 -56.26 -7.06
CA PRO A 380 -33.57 -56.66 -7.99
C PRO A 380 -34.13 -58.01 -7.61
N THR A 381 -35.40 -58.06 -7.28
CA THR A 381 -36.22 -59.28 -7.17
C THR A 381 -36.30 -59.99 -8.51
N ARG A 382 -35.86 -61.27 -8.50
CA ARG A 382 -36.16 -62.29 -9.53
C ARG A 382 -37.67 -62.38 -9.72
N ARG A 383 -38.16 -62.30 -10.97
CA ARG A 383 -39.40 -62.90 -11.42
C ARG A 383 -39.15 -63.78 -12.63
N THR A 384 -39.54 -65.02 -12.40
CA THR A 384 -39.52 -66.16 -13.21
C THR A 384 -40.42 -66.11 -14.46
N ALA A 385 -40.04 -66.90 -15.40
CA ALA A 385 -40.63 -67.25 -16.68
C ALA A 385 -42.13 -67.48 -16.68
N GLY A 386 -42.76 -67.07 -17.80
CA GLY A 386 -44.04 -67.54 -18.27
C GLY A 386 -44.07 -67.56 -19.79
N ARG A 387 -43.93 -68.73 -20.33
CA ARG A 387 -44.21 -69.11 -21.72
C ARG A 387 -45.70 -68.87 -21.99
N ASP A 388 -46.11 -68.37 -23.13
CA ASP A 388 -46.97 -69.10 -24.09
C ASP A 388 -47.25 -68.17 -25.32
N ARG A 389 -46.97 -68.74 -26.44
CA ARG A 389 -47.73 -69.02 -27.66
C ARG A 389 -48.94 -68.12 -28.02
N ARG A 390 -48.86 -67.36 -29.04
CA ARG A 390 -49.43 -67.52 -30.39
C ARG A 390 -49.02 -66.37 -31.30
#